data_914dc39630563f92ea87d1a24afbac3f
#
_entry.id   914dc39630563f92ea87d1a24afbac3f
#
_cell.length_a   1.000
_cell.length_b   1.000
_cell.length_c   1.000
_cell.angle_alpha   90.00
_cell.angle_beta   90.00
_cell.angle_gamma   90.00
#
_symmetry.space_group_name_H-M   'P 1'
#
loop_
_entity.id
_entity.type
_entity.pdbx_description
1 polymer ?
#
loop_
_entity_poly.entity_id
_entity_poly.type
_entity_poly.pdbx_seq_one_letter_code
_entity_poly.pdbx_strand_id
1 'polypeptide(L)' 'EPTGELFTDYAAIDFVAVPGVAFDNAGNRLGRGKGYYDRLLPRLTAFKAGICFPFQLVKEVPAEPFDIRMDTIITIQ' A
#
# COMPACT_ATOMS: atom_id res chain seq x y z
N GLU A 1 7.83 14.54 -5.32
CA GLU A 1 8.01 14.10 -3.95
C GLU A 1 9.41 14.41 -3.46
N PRO A 2 9.56 15.45 -2.68
CA PRO A 2 10.89 15.95 -2.33
C PRO A 2 11.70 14.98 -1.48
N THR A 3 11.06 14.06 -0.83
CA THR A 3 11.76 13.14 0.06
C THR A 3 12.25 11.88 -0.62
N GLY A 4 11.98 11.74 -1.91
CA GLY A 4 12.33 10.50 -2.59
C GLY A 4 13.82 10.22 -2.58
N GLU A 5 14.62 11.25 -2.55
CA GLU A 5 16.07 11.09 -2.57
C GLU A 5 16.66 10.61 -1.28
N LEU A 6 15.91 10.74 -0.18
CA LEU A 6 16.41 10.34 1.13
C LEU A 6 16.45 8.83 1.31
N PHE A 7 15.74 8.11 0.46
CA PHE A 7 15.63 6.66 0.59
C PHE A 7 16.07 5.99 -0.69
N THR A 8 17.36 6.05 -0.95
CA THR A 8 17.91 5.39 -2.13
C THR A 8 18.13 3.91 -1.90
N ASP A 9 18.16 3.48 -0.63
CA ASP A 9 18.33 2.08 -0.30
C ASP A 9 17.02 1.53 0.25
N TYR A 10 16.18 1.05 -0.64
CA TYR A 10 14.88 0.52 -0.27
C TYR A 10 14.99 -0.75 0.58
N ALA A 11 16.12 -1.44 0.52
CA ALA A 11 16.29 -2.65 1.30
C ALA A 11 16.42 -2.35 2.79
N ALA A 12 16.70 -1.10 3.15
CA ALA A 12 16.81 -0.71 4.55
C ALA A 12 15.45 -0.43 5.19
N ILE A 13 14.38 -0.42 4.40
CA ILE A 13 13.04 -0.15 4.92
C ILE A 13 12.41 -1.47 5.36
N ASP A 14 12.06 -1.56 6.65
CA ASP A 14 11.48 -2.77 7.21
C ASP A 14 9.95 -2.75 7.25
N PHE A 15 9.35 -1.58 7.29
CA PHE A 15 7.92 -1.42 7.47
C PHE A 15 7.45 -0.19 6.71
N VAL A 16 6.32 -0.32 6.04
CA VAL A 16 5.73 0.83 5.35
C VAL A 16 4.22 0.85 5.58
N ALA A 17 3.72 2.04 5.92
CA ALA A 17 2.29 2.28 6.06
C ALA A 17 1.81 2.87 4.74
N VAL A 18 0.81 2.25 4.14
CA VAL A 18 0.37 2.59 2.79
C VAL A 18 -1.07 3.08 2.81
N PRO A 19 -1.31 4.33 2.39
CA PRO A 19 -2.68 4.84 2.29
C PRO A 19 -3.33 4.35 1.01
N GLY A 20 -4.65 4.49 0.93
CA GLY A 20 -5.37 4.15 -0.28
C GLY A 20 -6.80 4.65 -0.20
N VAL A 21 -7.51 4.53 -1.31
CA VAL A 21 -8.91 4.90 -1.38
C VAL A 21 -9.78 3.83 -0.72
N ALA A 22 -9.43 2.57 -0.95
CA ALA A 22 -10.17 1.45 -0.39
C ALA A 22 -9.26 0.24 -0.29
N PHE A 23 -9.63 -0.68 0.59
CA PHE A 23 -8.91 -1.93 0.82
C PHE A 23 -9.92 -3.06 1.00
N ASP A 24 -9.47 -4.29 0.81
CA ASP A 24 -10.28 -5.46 1.14
C ASP A 24 -9.48 -6.41 2.03
N ASN A 25 -10.14 -7.44 2.54
CA ASN A 25 -9.52 -8.36 3.47
C ASN A 25 -8.46 -9.26 2.84
N ALA A 26 -8.41 -9.32 1.53
CA ALA A 26 -7.37 -10.05 0.84
C ALA A 26 -6.08 -9.24 0.69
N GLY A 27 -6.09 -8.00 1.16
CA GLY A 27 -4.91 -7.14 1.07
C GLY A 27 -4.85 -6.31 -0.18
N ASN A 28 -5.89 -6.33 -1.00
CA ASN A 28 -5.91 -5.52 -2.21
C ASN A 28 -6.14 -4.06 -1.86
N ARG A 29 -5.53 -3.20 -2.64
CA ARG A 29 -5.57 -1.76 -2.40
C ARG A 29 -6.00 -1.04 -3.66
N LEU A 30 -6.93 -0.10 -3.50
CA LEU A 30 -7.32 0.80 -4.58
C LEU A 30 -6.63 2.14 -4.33
N GLY A 31 -5.74 2.52 -5.23
CA GLY A 31 -5.00 3.76 -5.09
C GLY A 31 -5.66 4.91 -5.81
N ARG A 32 -5.01 6.05 -5.75
CA ARG A 32 -5.56 7.26 -6.33
C ARG A 32 -5.28 7.43 -7.82
N GLY A 33 -4.59 6.49 -8.40
CA GLY A 33 -4.39 6.53 -9.84
C GLY A 33 -3.16 7.27 -10.32
N LYS A 34 -2.34 7.79 -9.43
CA LYS A 34 -1.09 8.43 -9.82
C LYS A 34 0.05 7.47 -10.05
N GLY A 35 -0.12 6.24 -9.61
CA GLY A 35 0.90 5.23 -9.81
C GLY A 35 2.11 5.33 -8.89
N TYR A 36 2.10 6.24 -7.93
CA TYR A 36 3.25 6.40 -7.05
C TYR A 36 3.55 5.11 -6.28
N TYR A 37 2.55 4.60 -5.56
CA TYR A 37 2.75 3.37 -4.80
C TYR A 37 2.86 2.15 -5.71
N ASP A 38 2.20 2.18 -6.87
CA ASP A 38 2.31 1.09 -7.82
C ASP A 38 3.74 0.93 -8.31
N ARG A 39 4.48 2.02 -8.38
CA ARG A 39 5.89 1.97 -8.79
C ARG A 39 6.82 1.69 -7.62
N LEU A 40 6.44 2.12 -6.43
CA LEU A 40 7.29 1.98 -5.25
C LEU A 40 7.21 0.59 -4.62
N LEU A 41 5.99 0.09 -4.44
CA LEU A 41 5.79 -1.13 -3.65
C LEU A 41 6.56 -2.35 -4.18
N PRO A 42 6.67 -2.55 -5.50
CA PRO A 42 7.44 -3.70 -5.98
C PRO A 42 8.92 -3.65 -5.62
N ARG A 43 9.41 -2.46 -5.29
CA ARG A 43 10.83 -2.28 -4.94
C ARG A 43 11.11 -2.57 -3.48
N LEU A 44 10.05 -2.77 -2.68
CA LEU A 44 10.19 -2.92 -1.24
C LEU A 44 10.04 -4.38 -0.85
N THR A 45 10.92 -4.84 0.03
CA THR A 45 10.73 -6.11 0.71
C THR A 45 10.08 -5.90 2.07
N ALA A 46 9.78 -4.65 2.40
CA ALA A 46 9.24 -4.27 3.69
C ALA A 46 7.87 -4.89 3.94
N PHE A 47 7.53 -5.03 5.21
CA PHE A 47 6.18 -5.41 5.61
C PHE A 47 5.25 -4.24 5.31
N LYS A 48 4.16 -4.49 4.59
CA LYS A 48 3.28 -3.45 4.08
C LYS A 48 1.95 -3.48 4.81
N ALA A 49 1.63 -2.39 5.49
CA ALA A 49 0.38 -2.27 6.22
C ALA A 49 -0.50 -1.22 5.53
N GLY A 50 -1.65 -1.63 5.05
CA GLY A 50 -2.62 -0.69 4.53
C GLY A 50 -3.33 0.00 5.68
N ILE A 51 -3.40 1.33 5.64
CA ILE A 51 -4.00 2.11 6.72
C ILE A 51 -5.29 2.73 6.19
N CYS A 52 -6.39 2.52 6.87
CA CYS A 52 -7.67 3.05 6.41
C CYS A 52 -8.65 3.24 7.55
N PHE A 53 -9.69 4.01 7.25
CA PHE A 53 -10.84 4.08 8.14
C PHE A 53 -11.77 2.91 7.84
N PRO A 54 -12.65 2.53 8.79
CA PRO A 54 -13.51 1.36 8.56
C PRO A 54 -14.35 1.43 7.29
N PHE A 55 -14.80 2.62 6.88
CA PHE A 55 -15.64 2.73 5.69
C PHE A 55 -14.84 2.49 4.39
N GLN A 56 -13.52 2.48 4.48
CA GLN A 56 -12.67 2.21 3.33
C GLN A 56 -12.37 0.73 3.17
N LEU A 57 -12.74 -0.08 4.13
CA LEU A 57 -12.57 -1.52 4.05
C LEU A 57 -13.81 -2.09 3.38
N VAL A 58 -13.67 -2.51 2.14
CA VAL A 58 -14.79 -2.94 1.32
C VAL A 58 -14.70 -4.44 1.07
N LYS A 59 -15.75 -4.99 0.49
CA LYS A 59 -15.82 -6.42 0.28
C LYS A 59 -14.79 -6.90 -0.72
N GLU A 60 -14.63 -6.16 -1.80
CA GLU A 60 -13.70 -6.57 -2.85
C GLU A 60 -13.20 -5.35 -3.60
N VAL A 61 -11.89 -5.28 -3.75
CA VAL A 61 -11.25 -4.23 -4.52
C VAL A 61 -10.80 -4.86 -5.84
N PRO A 62 -11.11 -4.23 -6.98
CA PRO A 62 -10.59 -4.72 -8.26
C PRO A 62 -9.07 -4.74 -8.23
N ALA A 63 -8.48 -5.85 -8.64
CA ALA A 63 -7.03 -6.00 -8.58
C ALA A 63 -6.55 -6.72 -9.81
N GLU A 64 -5.36 -6.34 -10.26
CA GLU A 64 -4.68 -7.01 -11.35
C GLU A 64 -3.71 -8.03 -10.79
N PRO A 65 -3.36 -9.05 -11.55
CA PRO A 65 -2.46 -10.08 -11.03
C PRO A 65 -1.09 -9.54 -10.59
N PHE A 66 -0.64 -8.43 -11.17
CA PHE A 66 0.65 -7.86 -10.85
C PHE A 66 0.60 -6.85 -9.70
N ASP A 67 -0.57 -6.60 -9.16
CA ASP A 67 -0.69 -5.66 -8.03
C ASP A 67 -0.06 -6.25 -6.78
N ILE A 68 0.56 -5.38 -5.99
CA ILE A 68 1.18 -5.79 -4.73
C ILE A 68 0.15 -5.71 -3.64
N ARG A 69 -0.06 -6.82 -2.94
CA ARG A 69 -1.01 -6.85 -1.82
C ARG A 69 -0.37 -6.34 -0.55
N MET A 70 -1.22 -5.83 0.33
CA MET A 70 -0.79 -5.47 1.67
C MET A 70 -0.64 -6.74 2.49
N ASP A 71 0.32 -6.72 3.42
CA ASP A 71 0.50 -7.83 4.34
C ASP A 71 -0.54 -7.82 5.44
N THR A 72 -0.99 -6.64 5.80
CA THR A 72 -2.08 -6.48 6.77
C THR A 72 -2.83 -5.18 6.49
N ILE A 73 -4.05 -5.11 7.03
CA ILE A 73 -4.85 -3.88 6.95
C ILE A 73 -5.13 -3.43 8.38
N ILE A 74 -4.82 -2.19 8.66
CA ILE A 74 -5.05 -1.59 9.97
C ILE A 74 -6.12 -0.53 9.82
N THR A 75 -7.21 -0.67 10.56
CA THR A 75 -8.27 0.32 10.52
C THR A 75 -8.12 1.29 11.70
N ILE A 76 -8.31 2.56 11.41
CA ILE A 76 -8.22 3.62 12.41
C ILE A 76 -9.64 3.90 12.91
N GLN A 77 -9.84 3.76 14.19
CA GLN A 77 -11.16 3.97 14.80
C GLN A 77 -11.40 5.42 15.16
#